data_a09f4ffb01bcff82411dacf3162635ee
#
_entry.id   a09f4ffb01bcff82411dacf3162635ee
#
_cell.length_a   1.000
_cell.length_b   1.000
_cell.length_c   1.000
_cell.angle_alpha   90.00
_cell.angle_beta   90.00
_cell.angle_gamma   90.00
#
_symmetry.space_group_name_H-M   'P 1'
#
loop_
_entity.id
_entity.type
_entity.pdbx_description
1 polymer ?
#
loop_
_entity_poly.entity_id
_entity_poly.type
_entity_poly.pdbx_seq_one_letter_code
_entity_poly.pdbx_strand_id
1 'polypeptide(L)'
;MERISAFHPPSYPLGVGTRMQKKPISKYKPWGTIDLPDRKWPERTIDRVPYWCSVDLRDGNQALPIPMGIKEKLELFDLLAKVGFKEIEVGFPSA
;
A
#
# COMPACT_ATOMS: atom_id res chain seq x y z
N MET A 1 31.22 -6.25 -8.33
CA MET A 1 29.85 -6.22 -7.81
C MET A 1 29.59 -4.79 -7.32
N GLU A 2 29.10 -3.95 -8.22
CA GLU A 2 28.84 -2.54 -7.88
C GLU A 2 27.66 -2.47 -6.94
N ARG A 3 27.89 -1.91 -5.76
CA ARG A 3 26.81 -1.52 -4.86
C ARG A 3 26.07 -0.36 -5.52
N ILE A 4 24.83 -0.62 -5.96
CA ILE A 4 23.95 0.45 -6.37
C ILE A 4 23.71 1.32 -5.17
N SER A 5 24.15 2.58 -5.31
CA SER A 5 23.89 3.64 -4.34
C SER A 5 22.43 3.63 -3.93
N ALA A 6 22.17 3.57 -2.64
CA ALA A 6 20.85 3.68 -2.08
C ALA A 6 20.12 4.87 -2.73
N PHE A 7 18.89 4.63 -3.17
CA PHE A 7 17.99 5.69 -3.56
C PHE A 7 18.01 6.76 -2.45
N HIS A 8 18.63 7.88 -2.76
CA HIS A 8 18.49 9.06 -1.94
C HIS A 8 17.17 9.70 -2.36
N PRO A 9 16.15 9.65 -1.50
CA PRO A 9 14.96 10.42 -1.78
C PRO A 9 15.38 11.89 -1.93
N PRO A 10 14.82 12.63 -2.90
CA PRO A 10 15.08 14.04 -3.02
C PRO A 10 14.85 14.68 -1.65
N SER A 11 15.83 15.47 -1.20
CA SER A 11 15.72 16.26 0.02
C SER A 11 14.65 17.32 -0.21
N TYR A 12 13.41 16.95 0.05
CA TYR A 12 12.36 17.96 0.17
C TYR A 12 12.74 18.85 1.34
N PRO A 13 12.69 20.17 1.17
CA PRO A 13 12.94 21.07 2.28
C PRO A 13 11.98 20.66 3.40
N LEU A 14 12.53 20.37 4.57
CA LEU A 14 11.78 20.09 5.79
C LEU A 14 11.05 21.37 6.24
N GLY A 15 10.16 21.82 5.39
CA GLY A 15 9.25 22.91 5.66
C GLY A 15 7.93 22.33 6.16
N VAL A 16 7.68 22.54 7.45
CA VAL A 16 6.45 22.19 8.17
C VAL A 16 6.24 20.68 8.21
N GLY A 17 6.86 20.07 9.19
CA GLY A 17 6.80 18.64 9.43
C GLY A 17 5.37 18.09 9.44
N THR A 18 5.04 17.36 8.42
CA THR A 18 3.99 16.36 8.49
C THR A 18 4.51 15.25 9.40
N ARG A 19 4.51 15.54 10.71
CA ARG A 19 4.79 14.54 11.71
C ARG A 19 3.76 13.44 11.52
N MET A 20 4.19 12.26 11.05
CA MET A 20 3.30 11.11 10.95
C MET A 20 2.49 11.02 12.25
N GLN A 21 1.19 11.12 12.15
CA GLN A 21 0.33 11.10 13.33
C GLN A 21 0.52 9.77 14.04
N LYS A 22 0.84 9.81 15.32
CA LYS A 22 1.05 8.60 16.13
C LYS A 22 -0.19 7.69 16.18
N LYS A 23 -1.37 8.25 15.95
CA LYS A 23 -2.65 7.53 15.92
C LYS A 23 -3.53 8.08 14.79
N PRO A 24 -3.22 7.80 13.52
CA PRO A 24 -3.99 8.33 12.39
C PRO A 24 -5.47 7.91 12.42
N ILE A 25 -5.77 6.74 12.99
CA ILE A 25 -7.14 6.23 13.10
C ILE A 25 -8.04 7.13 13.97
N SER A 26 -7.49 7.87 14.92
CA SER A 26 -8.28 8.77 15.76
C SER A 26 -8.87 9.97 15.00
N LYS A 27 -8.36 10.22 13.80
CA LYS A 27 -8.84 11.29 12.91
C LYS A 27 -10.16 10.93 12.25
N TYR A 28 -10.46 9.65 12.11
CA TYR A 28 -11.62 9.15 11.39
C TYR A 28 -12.63 8.59 12.37
N LYS A 29 -13.90 8.91 12.13
CA LYS A 29 -15.03 8.33 12.85
C LYS A 29 -15.66 7.27 11.96
N PRO A 30 -16.13 6.14 12.52
CA PRO A 30 -16.93 5.19 11.77
C PRO A 30 -18.14 5.91 11.15
N TRP A 31 -18.49 5.54 9.94
CA TRP A 31 -19.74 6.01 9.33
C TRP A 31 -20.92 5.54 10.19
N GLY A 32 -21.88 6.43 10.42
CA GLY A 32 -23.11 6.07 11.13
C GLY A 32 -23.86 4.94 10.41
N THR A 33 -24.30 3.95 11.16
CA THR A 33 -25.16 2.89 10.63
C THR A 33 -26.56 3.42 10.41
N ILE A 34 -27.17 3.06 9.30
CA ILE A 34 -28.60 3.28 9.05
C ILE A 34 -29.36 2.19 9.79
N ASP A 35 -30.21 2.57 10.71
CA ASP A 35 -31.02 1.63 11.47
C ASP A 35 -32.16 1.09 10.59
N LEU A 36 -31.96 -0.13 10.07
CA LEU A 36 -32.95 -0.88 9.30
C LEU A 36 -33.16 -2.23 9.97
N PRO A 37 -34.24 -2.40 10.77
CA PRO A 37 -34.47 -3.58 11.59
C PRO A 37 -34.56 -4.89 10.80
N ASP A 38 -34.95 -4.84 9.53
CA ASP A 38 -35.03 -6.01 8.64
C ASP A 38 -33.73 -6.38 7.93
N ARG A 39 -32.66 -5.70 8.22
CA ARG A 39 -31.39 -5.82 7.54
C ARG A 39 -30.61 -7.02 8.07
N LYS A 40 -30.41 -8.03 7.22
CA LYS A 40 -29.67 -9.24 7.61
C LYS A 40 -28.16 -9.14 7.42
N TRP A 41 -27.74 -8.28 6.54
CA TRP A 41 -26.33 -7.94 6.29
C TRP A 41 -26.28 -6.45 6.03
N PRO A 42 -25.43 -5.80 6.14
CA PRO A 42 -24.28 -5.11 6.51
C PRO A 42 -24.38 -4.42 7.88
N GLU A 43 -24.83 -5.12 8.88
CA GLU A 43 -24.76 -4.65 10.27
C GLU A 43 -23.33 -4.69 10.82
N ARG A 44 -22.46 -5.41 10.09
CA ARG A 44 -21.06 -5.52 10.49
C ARG A 44 -20.31 -4.28 10.04
N THR A 45 -19.73 -3.59 10.99
CA THR A 45 -18.75 -2.53 10.75
C THR A 45 -17.35 -3.13 10.70
N ILE A 46 -16.47 -2.52 9.91
CA ILE A 46 -15.05 -2.88 9.91
C ILE A 46 -14.46 -2.35 11.22
N ASP A 47 -14.12 -3.26 12.12
CA ASP A 47 -13.58 -2.97 13.45
C ASP A 47 -12.06 -3.23 13.54
N ARG A 48 -11.47 -3.79 12.51
CA ARG A 48 -10.05 -4.10 12.42
C ARG A 48 -9.49 -3.72 11.05
N VAL A 49 -8.21 -3.46 11.02
CA VAL A 49 -7.50 -3.16 9.76
C VAL A 49 -7.54 -4.38 8.84
N PRO A 50 -7.98 -4.25 7.59
CA PRO A 50 -7.91 -5.33 6.61
C PRO A 50 -6.46 -5.66 6.26
N TYR A 51 -6.21 -6.88 5.83
CA TYR A 51 -4.94 -7.22 5.20
C TYR A 51 -4.88 -6.58 3.81
N TRP A 52 -3.84 -5.79 3.62
CA TRP A 52 -3.59 -5.16 2.33
C TRP A 52 -2.74 -6.06 1.46
N CYS A 53 -3.20 -6.34 0.25
CA CYS A 53 -2.43 -6.95 -0.81
C CYS A 53 -1.98 -5.86 -1.79
N SER A 54 -0.68 -5.78 -2.08
CA SER A 54 -0.19 -4.92 -3.15
C SER A 54 -0.27 -5.66 -4.48
N VAL A 55 -0.82 -5.01 -5.48
CA VAL A 55 -0.89 -5.50 -6.87
C VAL A 55 0.02 -4.69 -7.81
N ASP A 56 0.88 -3.86 -7.26
CA ASP A 56 1.74 -2.94 -8.01
C ASP A 56 2.69 -3.67 -8.96
N LEU A 57 3.25 -4.80 -8.53
CA LEU A 57 4.20 -5.58 -9.32
C LEU A 57 3.54 -6.41 -10.42
N ARG A 58 2.25 -6.65 -10.34
CA ARG A 58 1.49 -7.37 -11.37
C ARG A 58 0.65 -6.40 -12.18
N ASP A 59 -0.46 -5.96 -11.65
CA ASP A 59 -1.45 -5.13 -12.36
C ASP A 59 -0.90 -3.73 -12.65
N GLY A 60 -0.28 -3.11 -11.65
CA GLY A 60 0.39 -1.83 -11.82
C GLY A 60 1.50 -1.87 -12.86
N ASN A 61 2.34 -2.90 -12.83
CA ASN A 61 3.41 -3.08 -13.82
C ASN A 61 2.87 -3.30 -15.25
N GLN A 62 1.76 -4.01 -15.39
CA GLN A 62 1.10 -4.21 -16.70
C GLN A 62 0.55 -2.92 -17.31
N ALA A 63 0.18 -1.96 -16.48
CA ALA A 63 -0.34 -0.67 -16.93
C ALA A 63 0.76 0.29 -17.43
N LEU A 64 2.03 -0.01 -17.19
CA LEU A 64 3.14 0.83 -17.62
C LEU A 64 3.37 0.68 -19.14
N PRO A 65 3.61 1.80 -19.86
CA PRO A 65 4.00 1.75 -21.27
C PRO A 65 5.28 0.91 -21.52
N ILE A 66 6.21 0.96 -20.56
CA ILE A 66 7.41 0.11 -20.52
C ILE A 66 7.38 -0.60 -19.17
N PRO A 67 7.10 -1.91 -19.15
CA PRO A 67 7.10 -2.69 -17.92
C PRO A 67 8.45 -2.67 -17.22
N MET A 68 8.44 -2.77 -15.89
CA MET A 68 9.65 -2.85 -15.09
C MET A 68 10.44 -4.12 -15.39
N GLY A 69 11.76 -3.99 -15.46
CA GLY A 69 12.67 -5.11 -15.49
C GLY A 69 12.80 -5.79 -14.12
N ILE A 70 13.56 -6.88 -14.07
CA ILE A 70 13.75 -7.68 -12.85
C ILE A 70 14.32 -6.83 -11.71
N LYS A 71 15.26 -5.96 -12.01
CA LYS A 71 15.92 -5.12 -11.01
C LYS A 71 14.94 -4.16 -10.34
N GLU A 72 14.18 -3.42 -11.14
CA GLU A 72 13.19 -2.47 -10.65
C GLU A 72 12.09 -3.19 -9.84
N LYS A 73 11.67 -4.38 -10.29
CA LYS A 73 10.70 -5.20 -9.57
C LYS A 73 11.22 -5.62 -8.19
N LEU A 74 12.48 -6.01 -8.08
CA LEU A 74 13.08 -6.39 -6.80
C LEU A 74 13.19 -5.18 -5.85
N GLU A 75 13.58 -4.02 -6.36
CA GLU A 75 13.65 -2.79 -5.56
C GLU A 75 12.26 -2.39 -5.04
N LEU A 76 11.24 -2.47 -5.89
CA LEU A 76 9.86 -2.18 -5.48
C LEU A 76 9.33 -3.21 -4.49
N PHE A 77 9.64 -4.49 -4.69
CA PHE A 77 9.27 -5.55 -3.75
C PHE A 77 9.84 -5.28 -2.35
N ASP A 78 11.12 -4.95 -2.26
CA ASP A 78 11.77 -4.62 -0.99
C ASP A 78 11.13 -3.39 -0.33
N LEU A 79 10.76 -2.39 -1.12
CA LEU A 79 10.05 -1.21 -0.62
C LEU A 79 8.68 -1.57 -0.05
N LEU A 80 7.88 -2.35 -0.79
CA LEU A 80 6.55 -2.79 -0.35
C LEU A 80 6.62 -3.62 0.93
N ALA A 81 7.61 -4.52 1.04
CA ALA A 81 7.87 -5.29 2.25
C ALA A 81 8.23 -4.38 3.44
N LYS A 82 9.07 -3.38 3.23
CA LYS A 82 9.44 -2.38 4.26
C LYS A 82 8.24 -1.51 4.68
N VAL A 83 7.36 -1.17 3.76
CA VAL A 83 6.10 -0.46 4.07
C VAL A 83 5.20 -1.30 4.97
N GLY A 84 5.27 -2.62 4.85
CA GLY A 84 4.57 -3.54 5.73
C GLY A 84 3.42 -4.30 5.08
N PHE A 85 3.35 -4.34 3.76
CA PHE A 85 2.41 -5.22 3.05
C PHE A 85 2.65 -6.68 3.44
N LYS A 86 1.59 -7.43 3.72
CA LYS A 86 1.66 -8.84 4.10
C LYS A 86 1.47 -9.77 2.91
N GLU A 87 0.84 -9.27 1.87
CA GLU A 87 0.59 -9.97 0.63
C GLU A 87 1.04 -9.09 -0.53
N ILE A 88 1.76 -9.65 -1.48
CA ILE A 88 2.27 -8.95 -2.66
C ILE A 88 2.07 -9.86 -3.85
N GLU A 89 1.29 -9.41 -4.81
CA GLU A 89 1.10 -10.12 -6.08
C GLU A 89 2.24 -9.74 -7.02
N VAL A 90 3.10 -10.70 -7.36
CA VAL A 90 4.36 -10.43 -8.06
C VAL A 90 4.29 -10.61 -9.57
N GLY A 91 3.29 -11.30 -10.07
CA GLY A 91 3.11 -11.52 -11.51
C GLY A 91 2.19 -12.69 -11.83
N PHE A 92 2.06 -12.95 -13.14
CA PHE A 92 1.42 -14.17 -13.64
C PHE A 92 2.45 -15.22 -14.01
N PRO A 93 2.09 -16.52 -14.03
CA PRO A 93 2.98 -17.59 -14.47
C PRO A 93 3.43 -17.44 -15.92
N SER A 94 2.66 -16.74 -16.74
CA SER A 94 2.92 -16.51 -18.17
C SER A 94 3.52 -15.12 -18.47
N ALA A 95 3.86 -14.35 -17.47
CA ALA A 95 4.39 -12.99 -17.67
C ALA A 95 5.86 -12.90 -17.25
#